data_4f59a83a57b3e826d9a088c54d0fbb57
#
_entry.id   4f59a83a57b3e826d9a088c54d0fbb57
#
_cell.length_a   1.000
_cell.length_b   1.000
_cell.length_c   1.000
_cell.angle_alpha   90.00
_cell.angle_beta   90.00
_cell.angle_gamma   90.00
#
_symmetry.space_group_name_H-M   'P 1'
#
loop_
_entity.id
_entity.type
_entity.pdbx_description
1 polymer ?
#
loop_
_entity_poly.entity_id
_entity_poly.type
_entity_poly.pdbx_seq_one_letter_code
_entity_poly.pdbx_strand_id
1 'polypeptide(L)'
;MKKSVLILSIFSLVFAQDWGGQSGGFLRMGMTARSMAMGGGFTAELDQSFATFHNPAWAAFLVNRQLGSSYTNLSLDRRLAATSFSTPLPPTAGVGVAWVNAGVTDIQGRYSTGMKSTKMQTGENAIMITFAQKVLPWISFGATVKILRYDLPMTESDQLTGSGIGFDIGILVKAGKFNTLGITVQDLSSNYQWDTGDVYAEGRLYKDEFPTIYRIGSRTNFKGMIVVGDIGLITDHEMFVSVLPRLGVEYGFLEQYYFRGGYGNGRIGVGAGMNFSFLKKNDAFLDYAMIAELPAGMAHIITYVFHF
;
A
#
# COMPACT_ATOMS: atom_id res chain seq x y z
N MET A 1 29.09 11.03 25.60
CA MET A 1 28.35 12.17 25.01
C MET A 1 28.42 12.24 23.48
N LYS A 2 29.57 12.10 22.80
CA LYS A 2 29.65 12.20 21.32
C LYS A 2 28.86 11.09 20.56
N LYS A 3 28.77 9.86 21.09
CA LYS A 3 28.02 8.77 20.45
C LYS A 3 26.50 8.93 20.58
N SER A 4 26.00 9.52 21.67
CA SER A 4 24.58 9.79 21.89
C SER A 4 24.07 10.94 21.01
N VAL A 5 24.89 11.94 20.73
CA VAL A 5 24.56 13.05 19.82
C VAL A 5 24.48 12.56 18.37
N LEU A 6 25.34 11.61 17.97
CA LEU A 6 25.29 11.02 16.62
C LEU A 6 24.02 10.18 16.40
N ILE A 7 23.58 9.44 17.41
CA ILE A 7 22.32 8.68 17.34
C ILE A 7 21.11 9.62 17.27
N LEU A 8 21.11 10.72 18.02
CA LEU A 8 20.05 11.72 17.98
C LEU A 8 19.98 12.44 16.64
N SER A 9 21.14 12.75 16.02
CA SER A 9 21.19 13.40 14.70
C SER A 9 20.78 12.46 13.54
N ILE A 10 21.00 11.16 13.67
CA ILE A 10 20.47 10.17 12.71
C ILE A 10 18.96 10.05 12.85
N PHE A 11 18.44 10.13 14.06
CA PHE A 11 16.99 10.13 14.31
C PHE A 11 16.28 11.36 13.75
N SER A 12 16.90 12.54 13.79
CA SER A 12 16.31 13.77 13.24
C SER A 12 16.25 13.80 11.72
N LEU A 13 17.13 13.10 11.01
CA LEU A 13 17.09 12.95 9.56
C LEU A 13 15.95 12.04 9.05
N VAL A 14 15.41 11.21 9.93
CA VAL A 14 14.31 10.26 9.58
C VAL A 14 12.95 10.94 9.54
N PHE A 15 12.79 12.13 10.12
CA PHE A 15 11.49 12.81 10.24
C PHE A 15 11.20 13.85 9.15
N ALA A 16 12.18 14.22 8.32
CA ALA A 16 11.96 15.12 7.20
C ALA A 16 11.53 14.32 5.97
N GLN A 17 10.23 14.07 5.82
CA GLN A 17 9.68 13.41 4.63
C GLN A 17 8.99 14.43 3.75
N ASP A 18 9.63 14.79 2.67
CA ASP A 18 9.25 15.87 1.74
C ASP A 18 8.52 15.31 0.48
N TRP A 19 7.77 14.24 0.64
CA TRP A 19 7.09 13.56 -0.48
C TRP A 19 5.56 13.78 -0.51
N GLY A 20 5.07 14.75 0.25
CA GLY A 20 3.68 15.21 0.20
C GLY A 20 3.37 15.95 -1.10
N GLY A 21 2.11 15.85 -1.57
CA GLY A 21 1.65 16.57 -2.77
C GLY A 21 1.92 15.86 -4.10
N GLN A 22 2.59 14.73 -4.11
CA GLN A 22 2.82 13.92 -5.31
C GLN A 22 1.59 13.09 -5.68
N SER A 23 1.28 13.00 -6.97
CA SER A 23 0.15 12.21 -7.48
C SER A 23 0.21 10.75 -7.10
N GLY A 24 -0.96 10.07 -7.04
CA GLY A 24 -1.06 8.67 -6.64
C GLY A 24 -0.79 8.43 -5.16
N GLY A 25 -0.94 9.45 -4.32
CA GLY A 25 -0.69 9.37 -2.87
C GLY A 25 -1.42 8.21 -2.18
N PHE A 26 -2.64 7.90 -2.63
CA PHE A 26 -3.45 6.82 -2.06
C PHE A 26 -2.82 5.43 -2.16
N LEU A 27 -2.06 5.14 -3.22
CA LEU A 27 -1.32 3.88 -3.37
C LEU A 27 -0.17 3.75 -2.38
N ARG A 28 0.28 4.85 -1.78
CA ARG A 28 1.37 4.88 -0.80
C ARG A 28 0.91 4.87 0.65
N MET A 29 -0.41 4.95 0.89
CA MET A 29 -0.98 5.00 2.25
C MET A 29 -0.90 3.65 2.97
N GLY A 30 -0.81 2.54 2.24
CA GLY A 30 -0.84 1.17 2.75
C GLY A 30 -2.25 0.59 2.71
N MET A 31 -2.37 -0.75 2.65
CA MET A 31 -3.64 -1.40 2.32
C MET A 31 -4.21 -2.25 3.43
N THR A 32 -3.41 -2.93 4.21
CA THR A 32 -3.91 -3.92 5.18
C THR A 32 -3.53 -3.57 6.60
N ALA A 33 -4.37 -3.96 7.56
CA ALA A 33 -4.08 -3.78 8.97
C ALA A 33 -2.76 -4.45 9.36
N ARG A 34 -2.50 -5.68 8.88
CA ARG A 34 -1.26 -6.40 9.14
C ARG A 34 -0.04 -5.64 8.64
N SER A 35 -0.05 -5.19 7.37
CA SER A 35 1.10 -4.48 6.81
C SER A 35 1.33 -3.14 7.51
N MET A 36 0.28 -2.39 7.77
CA MET A 36 0.38 -1.07 8.37
C MET A 36 0.80 -1.13 9.84
N ALA A 37 0.32 -2.10 10.62
CA ALA A 37 0.81 -2.35 11.96
C ALA A 37 2.31 -2.67 11.99
N MET A 38 2.85 -3.26 10.93
CA MET A 38 4.28 -3.59 10.77
C MET A 38 5.04 -2.53 9.95
N GLY A 39 4.60 -1.27 9.96
CA GLY A 39 5.26 -0.16 9.28
C GLY A 39 5.23 -0.23 7.75
N GLY A 40 4.52 -1.18 7.14
CA GLY A 40 4.44 -1.37 5.70
C GLY A 40 5.68 -2.00 5.06
N GLY A 41 6.57 -2.62 5.84
CA GLY A 41 7.82 -3.27 5.39
C GLY A 41 7.61 -4.61 4.69
N PHE A 42 6.75 -4.68 3.67
CA PHE A 42 6.23 -5.91 3.08
C PHE A 42 6.82 -6.28 1.72
N THR A 43 7.89 -5.66 1.30
CA THR A 43 8.56 -5.97 0.02
C THR A 43 9.04 -7.42 -0.08
N ALA A 44 9.41 -8.03 1.05
CA ALA A 44 9.90 -9.42 1.13
C ALA A 44 8.93 -10.38 1.85
N GLU A 45 7.75 -9.91 2.29
CA GLU A 45 6.81 -10.75 3.04
C GLU A 45 6.17 -11.82 2.15
N LEU A 46 6.05 -13.05 2.68
CA LEU A 46 5.54 -14.22 1.96
C LEU A 46 4.11 -14.60 2.34
N ASP A 47 3.61 -14.10 3.47
CA ASP A 47 2.28 -14.40 3.95
C ASP A 47 1.46 -13.12 3.97
N GLN A 48 0.95 -12.76 2.81
CA GLN A 48 0.17 -11.55 2.63
C GLN A 48 -1.06 -11.83 1.78
N SER A 49 -2.10 -11.10 2.08
CA SER A 49 -3.39 -11.22 1.42
C SER A 49 -3.54 -10.33 0.18
N PHE A 50 -2.64 -9.37 0.01
CA PHE A 50 -2.70 -8.39 -1.07
C PHE A 50 -1.39 -8.38 -1.86
N ALA A 51 -1.10 -9.50 -2.52
CA ALA A 51 0.09 -9.68 -3.35
C ALA A 51 0.25 -8.60 -4.41
N THR A 52 -0.85 -8.25 -5.03
CA THR A 52 -0.91 -7.23 -6.10
C THR A 52 -0.39 -5.86 -5.67
N PHE A 53 -0.39 -5.58 -4.37
CA PHE A 53 -0.09 -4.25 -3.85
C PHE A 53 1.37 -4.08 -3.39
N HIS A 54 1.92 -5.07 -2.67
CA HIS A 54 3.24 -4.92 -2.05
C HIS A 54 4.39 -5.35 -2.95
N ASN A 55 4.35 -6.60 -3.41
CA ASN A 55 5.33 -7.16 -4.32
C ASN A 55 4.66 -8.19 -5.23
N PRO A 56 4.53 -7.90 -6.52
CA PRO A 56 3.84 -8.80 -7.45
C PRO A 56 4.45 -10.20 -7.49
N ALA A 57 5.77 -10.35 -7.30
CA ALA A 57 6.46 -11.64 -7.36
C ALA A 57 5.96 -12.64 -6.31
N TRP A 58 5.34 -12.16 -5.24
CA TRP A 58 4.79 -13.02 -4.20
C TRP A 58 3.65 -13.93 -4.72
N ALA A 59 2.86 -13.49 -5.70
CA ALA A 59 1.74 -14.26 -6.23
C ALA A 59 2.16 -15.65 -6.74
N ALA A 60 3.40 -15.82 -7.19
CA ALA A 60 3.94 -17.11 -7.59
C ALA A 60 4.14 -18.10 -6.43
N PHE A 61 4.22 -17.62 -5.18
CA PHE A 61 4.37 -18.46 -3.99
C PHE A 61 3.05 -18.80 -3.30
N LEU A 62 1.92 -18.35 -3.82
CA LEU A 62 0.60 -18.72 -3.33
C LEU A 62 0.43 -20.24 -3.30
N VAL A 63 -0.15 -20.73 -2.20
CA VAL A 63 -0.53 -22.13 -2.01
C VAL A 63 -2.04 -22.30 -2.17
N ASN A 64 -2.80 -21.39 -1.55
CA ASN A 64 -4.26 -21.39 -1.53
C ASN A 64 -4.80 -20.15 -2.25
N ARG A 65 -6.04 -20.22 -2.66
CA ARG A 65 -6.77 -19.03 -3.12
C ARG A 65 -7.04 -18.12 -1.92
N GLN A 66 -7.01 -16.84 -2.16
CA GLN A 66 -7.21 -15.84 -1.11
C GLN A 66 -8.15 -14.75 -1.59
N LEU A 67 -9.09 -14.39 -0.72
CA LEU A 67 -9.93 -13.21 -0.85
C LEU A 67 -9.68 -12.32 0.36
N GLY A 68 -9.31 -11.08 0.13
CA GLY A 68 -9.06 -10.11 1.18
C GLY A 68 -9.89 -8.84 0.97
N SER A 69 -10.37 -8.25 2.06
CA SER A 69 -11.00 -6.93 2.06
C SER A 69 -10.45 -6.12 3.23
N SER A 70 -10.15 -4.86 2.98
CA SER A 70 -9.62 -3.93 3.97
C SER A 70 -10.33 -2.60 3.89
N TYR A 71 -10.59 -2.03 5.05
CA TYR A 71 -11.15 -0.70 5.18
C TYR A 71 -10.33 0.13 6.18
N THR A 72 -9.94 1.31 5.75
CA THR A 72 -9.19 2.27 6.56
C THR A 72 -10.03 3.53 6.74
N ASN A 73 -10.30 3.86 7.99
CA ASN A 73 -10.85 5.15 8.37
C ASN A 73 -9.69 6.09 8.76
N LEU A 74 -9.55 7.14 8.00
CA LEU A 74 -8.53 8.17 8.17
C LEU A 74 -9.14 9.44 8.75
N SER A 75 -8.34 10.25 9.41
CA SER A 75 -8.76 11.58 9.86
C SER A 75 -9.18 12.47 8.70
N LEU A 76 -9.97 13.51 8.97
CA LEU A 76 -10.42 14.51 8.00
C LEU A 76 -11.32 13.93 6.90
N ASP A 77 -12.25 13.07 7.28
CA ASP A 77 -13.26 12.45 6.38
C ASP A 77 -12.67 11.71 5.18
N ARG A 78 -11.40 11.29 5.31
CA ARG A 78 -10.71 10.46 4.32
C ARG A 78 -10.96 8.98 4.57
N ARG A 79 -11.12 8.24 3.51
CA ARG A 79 -11.30 6.78 3.54
C ARG A 79 -10.40 6.10 2.51
N LEU A 80 -10.04 4.85 2.81
CA LEU A 80 -9.37 3.94 1.87
C LEU A 80 -9.99 2.56 2.01
N ALA A 81 -10.45 1.98 0.92
CA ALA A 81 -10.97 0.63 0.85
C ALA A 81 -10.19 -0.17 -0.18
N ALA A 82 -9.97 -1.44 0.08
CA ALA A 82 -9.31 -2.33 -0.86
C ALA A 82 -9.92 -3.72 -0.79
N THR A 83 -10.03 -4.37 -1.95
CA THR A 83 -10.41 -5.78 -2.07
C THR A 83 -9.45 -6.45 -3.03
N SER A 84 -9.01 -7.66 -2.70
CA SER A 84 -8.06 -8.43 -3.52
C SER A 84 -8.48 -9.89 -3.58
N PHE A 85 -8.37 -10.46 -4.77
CA PHE A 85 -8.45 -11.90 -5.00
C PHE A 85 -7.14 -12.37 -5.62
N SER A 86 -6.58 -13.45 -5.09
CA SER A 86 -5.35 -14.04 -5.61
C SER A 86 -5.47 -15.57 -5.65
N THR A 87 -4.91 -16.20 -6.67
CA THR A 87 -4.97 -17.64 -6.85
C THR A 87 -3.66 -18.17 -7.42
N PRO A 88 -3.20 -19.36 -6.93
CA PRO A 88 -2.12 -20.07 -7.61
C PRO A 88 -2.55 -20.47 -9.01
N LEU A 89 -1.61 -20.45 -9.94
CA LEU A 89 -1.75 -20.94 -11.31
C LEU A 89 -0.69 -22.01 -11.54
N PRO A 90 -1.04 -23.30 -11.29
CA PRO A 90 -0.08 -24.39 -11.41
C PRO A 90 0.57 -24.47 -12.78
N PRO A 91 1.84 -24.92 -12.90
CA PRO A 91 2.64 -25.48 -11.80
C PRO A 91 3.47 -24.46 -11.01
N THR A 92 3.74 -23.28 -11.53
CA THR A 92 4.75 -22.37 -10.95
C THR A 92 4.36 -20.89 -10.97
N ALA A 93 3.13 -20.57 -11.41
CA ALA A 93 2.67 -19.21 -11.53
C ALA A 93 1.61 -18.86 -10.46
N GLY A 94 1.25 -17.59 -10.42
CA GLY A 94 0.12 -17.08 -9.66
C GLY A 94 -0.39 -15.78 -10.28
N VAL A 95 -1.67 -15.52 -10.05
CA VAL A 95 -2.36 -14.32 -10.52
C VAL A 95 -3.11 -13.66 -9.39
N GLY A 96 -3.32 -12.36 -9.51
CA GLY A 96 -4.11 -11.60 -8.57
C GLY A 96 -4.81 -10.43 -9.25
N VAL A 97 -5.97 -10.06 -8.68
CA VAL A 97 -6.68 -8.85 -9.04
C VAL A 97 -6.99 -8.11 -7.75
N ALA A 98 -6.82 -6.80 -7.75
CA ALA A 98 -7.22 -5.97 -6.63
C ALA A 98 -7.91 -4.70 -7.13
N TRP A 99 -8.81 -4.18 -6.32
CA TRP A 99 -9.41 -2.88 -6.46
C TRP A 99 -9.15 -2.07 -5.21
N VAL A 100 -8.71 -0.84 -5.41
CA VAL A 100 -8.44 0.14 -4.36
C VAL A 100 -9.26 1.38 -4.63
N ASN A 101 -9.96 1.87 -3.62
CA ASN A 101 -10.72 3.12 -3.66
C ASN A 101 -10.30 3.99 -2.49
N ALA A 102 -9.90 5.21 -2.79
CA ALA A 102 -9.64 6.26 -1.81
C ALA A 102 -10.52 7.47 -2.11
N GLY A 103 -10.82 8.26 -1.08
CA GLY A 103 -11.59 9.47 -1.29
C GLY A 103 -11.73 10.30 -0.02
N VAL A 104 -12.17 11.53 -0.23
CA VAL A 104 -12.57 12.46 0.83
C VAL A 104 -14.06 12.72 0.65
N THR A 105 -14.82 12.58 1.72
CA THR A 105 -16.25 12.88 1.74
C THR A 105 -16.51 14.23 2.43
N ASP A 106 -17.72 14.72 2.33
CA ASP A 106 -18.17 15.91 3.09
C ASP A 106 -17.35 17.19 2.84
N ILE A 107 -16.77 17.34 1.65
CA ILE A 107 -16.03 18.55 1.27
C ILE A 107 -17.03 19.71 1.14
N GLN A 108 -17.00 20.64 2.10
CA GLN A 108 -17.91 21.79 2.11
C GLN A 108 -17.40 22.90 1.19
N GLY A 109 -17.95 22.99 -0.01
CA GLY A 109 -17.74 24.11 -0.92
C GLY A 109 -18.35 25.42 -0.37
N ARG A 110 -17.86 26.55 -0.89
CA ARG A 110 -18.41 27.88 -0.62
C ARG A 110 -18.41 28.74 -1.88
N TYR A 111 -19.47 29.51 -2.04
CA TYR A 111 -19.55 30.54 -3.07
C TYR A 111 -18.65 31.73 -2.70
N SER A 112 -18.38 32.60 -3.66
CA SER A 112 -17.62 33.86 -3.45
C SER A 112 -18.26 34.77 -2.40
N THR A 113 -19.55 34.63 -2.15
CA THR A 113 -20.30 35.32 -1.09
C THR A 113 -20.09 34.76 0.31
N GLY A 114 -19.32 33.63 0.44
CA GLY A 114 -19.11 32.92 1.70
C GLY A 114 -20.23 31.94 2.08
N MET A 115 -21.35 31.93 1.35
CA MET A 115 -22.43 30.96 1.56
C MET A 115 -21.97 29.54 1.26
N LYS A 116 -22.47 28.56 2.02
CA LYS A 116 -22.18 27.15 1.79
C LYS A 116 -22.82 26.68 0.49
N SER A 117 -22.07 25.96 -0.34
CA SER A 117 -22.59 25.21 -1.48
C SER A 117 -22.96 23.78 -1.06
N THR A 118 -23.31 22.93 -1.98
CA THR A 118 -23.50 21.49 -1.76
C THR A 118 -22.20 20.84 -1.30
N LYS A 119 -22.30 19.73 -0.57
CA LYS A 119 -21.17 18.91 -0.22
C LYS A 119 -20.67 18.13 -1.44
N MET A 120 -19.38 18.11 -1.62
CA MET A 120 -18.68 17.41 -2.69
C MET A 120 -17.89 16.23 -2.12
N GLN A 121 -17.43 15.34 -3.00
CA GLN A 121 -16.56 14.22 -2.64
C GLN A 121 -15.55 13.96 -3.77
N THR A 122 -14.37 13.48 -3.42
CA THR A 122 -13.38 12.97 -4.36
C THR A 122 -13.37 11.46 -4.39
N GLY A 123 -12.88 10.87 -5.48
CA GLY A 123 -12.73 9.43 -5.59
C GLY A 123 -11.54 9.04 -6.47
N GLU A 124 -10.54 8.41 -5.86
CA GLU A 124 -9.42 7.81 -6.57
C GLU A 124 -9.60 6.29 -6.60
N ASN A 125 -9.45 5.68 -7.76
CA ASN A 125 -9.61 4.25 -7.97
C ASN A 125 -8.39 3.67 -8.69
N ALA A 126 -7.97 2.48 -8.28
CA ALA A 126 -7.00 1.67 -8.99
C ALA A 126 -7.51 0.23 -9.12
N ILE A 127 -7.55 -0.30 -10.34
CA ILE A 127 -7.70 -1.73 -10.59
C ILE A 127 -6.32 -2.26 -10.93
N MET A 128 -5.88 -3.29 -10.21
CA MET A 128 -4.56 -3.87 -10.31
C MET A 128 -4.67 -5.32 -10.75
N ILE A 129 -3.91 -5.70 -11.78
CA ILE A 129 -3.87 -7.06 -12.30
C ILE A 129 -2.43 -7.53 -12.25
N THR A 130 -2.17 -8.62 -11.53
CA THR A 130 -0.85 -9.16 -11.28
C THR A 130 -0.68 -10.53 -11.89
N PHE A 131 0.47 -10.75 -12.50
CA PHE A 131 0.97 -12.07 -12.86
C PHE A 131 2.37 -12.28 -12.28
N ALA A 132 2.64 -13.47 -11.76
CA ALA A 132 3.95 -13.85 -11.27
C ALA A 132 4.31 -15.28 -11.62
N GLN A 133 5.61 -15.51 -11.81
CA GLN A 133 6.18 -16.81 -12.20
C GLN A 133 7.38 -17.16 -11.33
N LYS A 134 7.38 -18.38 -10.76
CA LYS A 134 8.62 -18.97 -10.22
C LYS A 134 9.50 -19.45 -11.36
N VAL A 135 10.71 -18.93 -11.44
CA VAL A 135 11.74 -19.36 -12.38
C VAL A 135 12.57 -20.48 -11.76
N LEU A 136 12.81 -20.37 -10.45
CA LEU A 136 13.41 -21.42 -9.63
C LEU A 136 12.56 -21.62 -8.38
N PRO A 137 12.67 -22.75 -7.67
CA PRO A 137 11.90 -22.99 -6.44
C PRO A 137 12.05 -21.92 -5.37
N TRP A 138 13.13 -21.15 -5.43
CA TRP A 138 13.51 -20.12 -4.46
C TRP A 138 13.49 -18.69 -5.02
N ILE A 139 13.22 -18.48 -6.33
CA ILE A 139 13.15 -17.15 -6.96
C ILE A 139 11.92 -17.00 -7.84
N SER A 140 11.24 -15.88 -7.73
CA SER A 140 10.10 -15.49 -8.57
C SER A 140 10.23 -14.07 -9.07
N PHE A 141 9.59 -13.82 -10.21
CA PHE A 141 9.38 -12.52 -10.82
C PHE A 141 7.88 -12.26 -10.94
N GLY A 142 7.48 -11.02 -10.85
CA GLY A 142 6.10 -10.61 -11.01
C GLY A 142 5.96 -9.22 -11.60
N ALA A 143 4.83 -9.00 -12.22
CA ALA A 143 4.45 -7.70 -12.76
C ALA A 143 2.98 -7.42 -12.44
N THR A 144 2.67 -6.15 -12.21
CA THR A 144 1.31 -5.64 -12.02
C THR A 144 1.04 -4.54 -13.04
N VAL A 145 -0.12 -4.58 -13.66
CA VAL A 145 -0.69 -3.46 -14.42
C VAL A 145 -1.72 -2.78 -13.55
N LYS A 146 -1.69 -1.46 -13.52
CA LYS A 146 -2.64 -0.60 -12.78
C LYS A 146 -3.46 0.20 -13.79
N ILE A 147 -4.78 0.18 -13.64
CA ILE A 147 -5.71 1.06 -14.34
C ILE A 147 -6.17 2.07 -13.32
N LEU A 148 -5.90 3.34 -13.58
CA LEU A 148 -6.04 4.43 -12.63
C LEU A 148 -7.17 5.36 -13.06
N ARG A 149 -7.98 5.82 -12.11
CA ARG A 149 -9.03 6.82 -12.32
C ARG A 149 -9.17 7.70 -11.09
N TYR A 150 -9.18 9.00 -11.30
CA TYR A 150 -9.43 10.00 -10.27
C TYR A 150 -10.55 10.93 -10.69
N ASP A 151 -11.59 11.01 -9.88
CA ASP A 151 -12.74 11.89 -10.08
C ASP A 151 -12.64 13.05 -9.09
N LEU A 152 -12.45 14.26 -9.63
CA LEU A 152 -12.26 15.51 -8.87
C LEU A 152 -13.43 16.46 -9.15
N PRO A 153 -14.27 16.80 -8.16
CA PRO A 153 -15.33 17.77 -8.34
C PRO A 153 -14.73 19.18 -8.47
N MET A 154 -15.15 19.89 -9.52
CA MET A 154 -14.73 21.28 -9.77
C MET A 154 -15.78 22.27 -9.29
N THR A 155 -17.05 21.95 -9.57
CA THR A 155 -18.23 22.70 -9.11
C THR A 155 -19.32 21.72 -8.69
N GLU A 156 -20.54 22.23 -8.40
CA GLU A 156 -21.69 21.37 -8.09
C GLU A 156 -22.11 20.49 -9.28
N SER A 157 -21.87 20.94 -10.52
CA SER A 157 -22.28 20.28 -11.76
C SER A 157 -21.11 19.68 -12.53
N ASP A 158 -19.89 20.18 -12.33
CA ASP A 158 -18.76 19.85 -13.17
C ASP A 158 -17.75 18.99 -12.41
N GLN A 159 -17.29 17.93 -13.06
CA GLN A 159 -16.32 16.99 -12.57
C GLN A 159 -15.18 16.83 -13.58
N LEU A 160 -13.97 16.91 -13.11
CA LEU A 160 -12.78 16.59 -13.90
C LEU A 160 -12.35 15.16 -13.60
N THR A 161 -12.18 14.34 -14.64
CA THR A 161 -11.72 12.97 -14.49
C THR A 161 -10.32 12.79 -15.05
N GLY A 162 -9.40 12.35 -14.21
CA GLY A 162 -8.08 11.89 -14.60
C GLY A 162 -8.05 10.38 -14.78
N SER A 163 -7.43 9.90 -15.83
CA SER A 163 -7.28 8.46 -16.09
C SER A 163 -5.85 8.13 -16.50
N GLY A 164 -5.42 6.89 -16.23
CA GLY A 164 -4.09 6.49 -16.61
C GLY A 164 -3.79 5.02 -16.37
N ILE A 165 -2.58 4.64 -16.73
CA ILE A 165 -2.07 3.29 -16.58
C ILE A 165 -0.71 3.38 -15.87
N GLY A 166 -0.39 2.39 -15.04
CA GLY A 166 0.89 2.28 -14.38
C GLY A 166 1.33 0.82 -14.27
N PHE A 167 2.59 0.62 -13.92
CA PHE A 167 3.18 -0.71 -13.82
C PHE A 167 4.00 -0.86 -12.54
N ASP A 168 3.98 -2.07 -11.97
CA ASP A 168 4.93 -2.49 -10.94
C ASP A 168 5.65 -3.74 -11.40
N ILE A 169 6.90 -3.88 -11.00
CA ILE A 169 7.67 -5.11 -11.16
C ILE A 169 8.27 -5.52 -9.82
N GLY A 170 8.45 -6.82 -9.63
CA GLY A 170 8.99 -7.34 -8.39
C GLY A 170 9.78 -8.61 -8.56
N ILE A 171 10.68 -8.81 -7.60
CA ILE A 171 11.48 -10.03 -7.46
C ILE A 171 11.39 -10.48 -6.00
N LEU A 172 11.24 -11.77 -5.78
CA LEU A 172 11.33 -12.40 -4.47
C LEU A 172 12.31 -13.56 -4.48
N VAL A 173 13.15 -13.60 -3.46
CA VAL A 173 14.19 -14.63 -3.27
C VAL A 173 14.04 -15.26 -1.88
N LYS A 174 13.73 -16.55 -1.81
CA LYS A 174 13.76 -17.32 -0.56
C LYS A 174 15.21 -17.67 -0.24
N ALA A 175 15.80 -16.98 0.76
CA ALA A 175 17.18 -17.19 1.20
C ALA A 175 17.23 -18.17 2.39
N GLY A 176 17.14 -19.45 2.10
CA GLY A 176 17.08 -20.52 3.08
C GLY A 176 15.68 -20.71 3.68
N LYS A 177 15.60 -21.23 4.92
CA LYS A 177 14.33 -21.61 5.56
C LYS A 177 13.60 -20.45 6.23
N PHE A 178 14.33 -19.44 6.65
CA PHE A 178 13.81 -18.41 7.56
C PHE A 178 13.79 -17.02 6.92
N ASN A 179 14.58 -16.80 5.88
CA ASN A 179 14.79 -15.48 5.31
C ASN A 179 14.21 -15.37 3.89
N THR A 180 13.69 -14.20 3.60
CA THR A 180 13.28 -13.80 2.25
C THR A 180 13.82 -12.41 1.95
N LEU A 181 14.24 -12.19 0.72
CA LEU A 181 14.63 -10.89 0.20
C LEU A 181 13.67 -10.50 -0.91
N GLY A 182 13.33 -9.23 -0.99
CA GLY A 182 12.45 -8.68 -2.01
C GLY A 182 12.98 -7.41 -2.61
N ILE A 183 12.74 -7.23 -3.89
CA ILE A 183 13.00 -6.00 -4.63
C ILE A 183 11.74 -5.65 -5.40
N THR A 184 11.34 -4.36 -5.39
CA THR A 184 10.24 -3.88 -6.22
C THR A 184 10.57 -2.53 -6.82
N VAL A 185 10.03 -2.30 -8.00
CA VAL A 185 9.90 -0.96 -8.59
C VAL A 185 8.43 -0.73 -8.82
N GLN A 186 7.89 0.29 -8.20
CA GLN A 186 6.48 0.63 -8.21
C GLN A 186 6.23 1.95 -8.93
N ASP A 187 5.04 2.08 -9.50
CA ASP A 187 4.57 3.26 -10.22
C ASP A 187 5.41 3.63 -11.45
N LEU A 188 5.98 2.61 -12.14
CA LEU A 188 6.67 2.80 -13.40
C LEU A 188 5.69 3.40 -14.44
N SER A 189 6.06 4.56 -14.99
CA SER A 189 5.26 5.27 -16.00
C SER A 189 3.81 5.54 -15.59
N SER A 190 3.50 5.47 -14.30
CA SER A 190 2.17 5.77 -13.76
C SER A 190 1.87 7.25 -13.89
N ASN A 191 0.68 7.58 -14.36
CA ASN A 191 0.25 8.97 -14.49
C ASN A 191 -1.26 9.08 -14.52
N TYR A 192 -1.78 10.28 -14.29
CA TYR A 192 -3.10 10.71 -14.73
C TYR A 192 -2.99 11.61 -15.96
N GLN A 193 -3.89 11.41 -16.92
CA GLN A 193 -4.14 12.32 -18.00
C GLN A 193 -5.46 13.03 -17.74
N TRP A 194 -5.41 14.36 -17.74
CA TRP A 194 -6.53 15.25 -17.47
C TRP A 194 -6.87 16.01 -18.74
N ASP A 195 -8.12 16.02 -19.14
CA ASP A 195 -8.61 16.94 -20.18
C ASP A 195 -9.36 18.08 -19.51
N THR A 196 -8.71 19.21 -19.35
CA THR A 196 -9.36 20.39 -18.77
C THR A 196 -10.26 21.13 -19.74
N GLY A 197 -10.28 20.74 -21.04
CA GLY A 197 -11.20 21.24 -22.06
C GLY A 197 -12.65 20.86 -21.80
N ASP A 198 -12.88 19.79 -21.02
CA ASP A 198 -14.23 19.40 -20.60
C ASP A 198 -14.87 20.42 -19.63
N VAL A 199 -14.06 21.26 -18.98
CA VAL A 199 -14.53 22.23 -17.96
C VAL A 199 -14.23 23.66 -18.37
N TYR A 200 -13.14 23.93 -19.08
CA TYR A 200 -12.68 25.27 -19.46
C TYR A 200 -12.56 25.45 -20.95
N ALA A 201 -13.05 26.59 -21.49
CA ALA A 201 -13.01 26.88 -22.91
C ALA A 201 -11.58 26.92 -23.52
N GLU A 202 -10.57 27.24 -22.70
CA GLU A 202 -9.14 27.23 -23.08
C GLU A 202 -8.40 26.08 -22.44
N GLY A 203 -9.10 24.98 -22.14
CA GLY A 203 -8.54 23.81 -21.48
C GLY A 203 -7.49 23.11 -22.34
N ARG A 204 -6.66 22.30 -21.67
CA ARG A 204 -5.55 21.57 -22.28
C ARG A 204 -5.47 20.15 -21.70
N LEU A 205 -4.85 19.26 -22.45
CA LEU A 205 -4.40 17.97 -21.93
C LEU A 205 -3.23 18.20 -20.98
N TYR A 206 -3.35 17.70 -19.77
CA TYR A 206 -2.31 17.76 -18.75
C TYR A 206 -1.99 16.35 -18.29
N LYS A 207 -0.69 16.05 -18.14
CA LYS A 207 -0.19 14.78 -17.61
C LYS A 207 0.40 15.01 -16.23
N ASP A 208 -0.12 14.27 -15.26
CA ASP A 208 0.29 14.33 -13.87
C ASP A 208 0.97 13.01 -13.51
N GLU A 209 2.30 13.02 -13.45
CA GLU A 209 3.13 11.83 -13.32
C GLU A 209 3.31 11.42 -11.86
N PHE A 210 3.31 10.11 -11.61
CA PHE A 210 3.56 9.56 -10.28
C PHE A 210 5.06 9.40 -10.06
N PRO A 211 5.56 9.62 -8.84
CA PRO A 211 6.93 9.29 -8.52
C PRO A 211 7.14 7.78 -8.55
N THR A 212 8.25 7.35 -9.12
CA THR A 212 8.67 5.95 -9.10
C THR A 212 9.31 5.59 -7.76
N ILE A 213 8.97 4.42 -7.22
CA ILE A 213 9.47 3.97 -5.93
C ILE A 213 10.27 2.67 -6.12
N TYR A 214 11.53 2.73 -5.77
CA TYR A 214 12.41 1.57 -5.69
C TYR A 214 12.46 1.06 -4.26
N ARG A 215 12.24 -0.23 -4.03
CA ARG A 215 12.29 -0.82 -2.69
C ARG A 215 13.18 -2.05 -2.67
N ILE A 216 13.91 -2.19 -1.58
CA ILE A 216 14.57 -3.42 -1.20
C ILE A 216 14.15 -3.76 0.24
N GLY A 217 13.80 -5.02 0.47
CA GLY A 217 13.34 -5.46 1.76
C GLY A 217 13.82 -6.84 2.14
N SER A 218 13.71 -7.13 3.41
CA SER A 218 14.01 -8.43 4.00
C SER A 218 12.93 -8.85 4.98
N ARG A 219 12.74 -10.16 5.09
CA ARG A 219 11.89 -10.80 6.09
C ARG A 219 12.64 -11.94 6.72
N THR A 220 12.57 -12.03 8.03
CA THR A 220 13.08 -13.16 8.81
C THR A 220 11.95 -13.72 9.66
N ASN A 221 11.75 -15.04 9.61
CA ASN A 221 10.82 -15.75 10.51
C ASN A 221 11.64 -16.64 11.45
N PHE A 222 11.53 -16.39 12.73
CA PHE A 222 12.26 -17.17 13.75
C PHE A 222 11.34 -17.46 14.93
N LYS A 223 11.02 -18.74 15.14
CA LYS A 223 10.26 -19.25 16.32
C LYS A 223 8.96 -18.48 16.61
N GLY A 224 8.14 -18.25 15.59
CA GLY A 224 6.85 -17.53 15.73
C GLY A 224 6.95 -16.01 15.74
N MET A 225 8.16 -15.47 15.65
CA MET A 225 8.41 -14.05 15.48
C MET A 225 8.83 -13.76 14.04
N ILE A 226 8.13 -12.84 13.39
CA ILE A 226 8.47 -12.34 12.07
C ILE A 226 9.00 -10.92 12.22
N VAL A 227 10.17 -10.68 11.63
CA VAL A 227 10.75 -9.33 11.51
C VAL A 227 10.82 -8.97 10.04
N VAL A 228 10.32 -7.80 9.69
CA VAL A 228 10.38 -7.25 8.34
C VAL A 228 11.10 -5.91 8.34
N GLY A 229 11.80 -5.61 7.27
CA GLY A 229 12.43 -4.31 7.09
C GLY A 229 12.58 -3.99 5.61
N ASP A 230 12.26 -2.74 5.25
CA ASP A 230 12.39 -2.21 3.89
C ASP A 230 13.12 -0.88 3.90
N ILE A 231 13.82 -0.60 2.81
CA ILE A 231 14.25 0.73 2.42
C ILE A 231 13.66 1.03 1.05
N GLY A 232 12.89 2.10 0.96
CA GLY A 232 12.35 2.63 -0.28
C GLY A 232 13.05 3.93 -0.67
N LEU A 233 13.22 4.15 -1.97
CA LEU A 233 13.69 5.39 -2.57
C LEU A 233 12.60 5.92 -3.47
N ILE A 234 12.14 7.15 -3.23
CA ILE A 234 11.20 7.86 -4.11
C ILE A 234 12.02 8.75 -5.04
N THR A 235 11.72 8.64 -6.33
CA THR A 235 12.31 9.50 -7.35
C THR A 235 11.21 10.19 -8.14
N ASP A 236 11.34 11.48 -8.34
CA ASP A 236 10.52 12.25 -9.26
C ASP A 236 11.36 12.42 -10.53
N HIS A 237 10.94 11.83 -11.65
CA HIS A 237 11.60 11.74 -12.98
C HIS A 237 13.03 12.27 -13.14
N GLU A 238 13.39 13.35 -12.49
CA GLU A 238 14.69 14.04 -12.59
C GLU A 238 15.50 14.04 -11.30
N MET A 239 14.86 13.80 -10.14
CA MET A 239 15.52 13.96 -8.85
C MET A 239 15.13 12.87 -7.85
N PHE A 240 16.08 12.60 -6.96
CA PHE A 240 15.83 11.87 -5.72
C PHE A 240 14.99 12.74 -4.77
N VAL A 241 13.86 12.21 -4.31
CA VAL A 241 12.94 12.95 -3.42
C VAL A 241 13.14 12.55 -1.96
N SER A 242 13.10 11.27 -1.63
CA SER A 242 13.14 10.82 -0.23
C SER A 242 13.51 9.35 -0.06
N VAL A 243 13.96 9.01 1.16
CA VAL A 243 14.15 7.64 1.66
C VAL A 243 12.99 7.25 2.56
N LEU A 244 12.47 6.05 2.38
CA LEU A 244 11.36 5.48 3.15
C LEU A 244 11.83 4.26 3.94
N PRO A 245 12.39 4.43 5.14
CA PRO A 245 12.70 3.31 6.01
C PRO A 245 11.45 2.74 6.66
N ARG A 246 11.36 1.41 6.73
CA ARG A 246 10.25 0.68 7.35
C ARG A 246 10.78 -0.49 8.15
N LEU A 247 10.21 -0.70 9.32
CA LEU A 247 10.56 -1.80 10.20
C LEU A 247 9.31 -2.31 10.90
N GLY A 248 9.16 -3.62 11.00
CA GLY A 248 8.03 -4.22 11.71
C GLY A 248 8.37 -5.54 12.35
N VAL A 249 7.61 -5.85 13.39
CA VAL A 249 7.69 -7.10 14.12
C VAL A 249 6.28 -7.66 14.32
N GLU A 250 6.12 -8.96 14.11
CA GLU A 250 4.91 -9.72 14.43
C GLU A 250 5.30 -10.85 15.37
N TYR A 251 4.52 -11.04 16.43
CA TYR A 251 4.63 -12.17 17.33
C TYR A 251 3.34 -12.98 17.31
N GLY A 252 3.45 -14.27 16.93
CA GLY A 252 2.35 -15.22 16.96
C GLY A 252 2.25 -15.90 18.33
N PHE A 253 1.06 -15.85 18.93
CA PHE A 253 0.74 -16.49 20.19
C PHE A 253 -0.32 -17.58 19.98
N LEU A 254 -0.03 -18.80 20.40
CA LEU A 254 -0.89 -19.99 20.25
C LEU A 254 -1.30 -20.28 18.80
N GLU A 255 -0.52 -19.84 17.81
CA GLU A 255 -0.84 -19.97 16.36
C GLU A 255 -2.19 -19.35 15.95
N GLN A 256 -2.85 -18.67 16.86
CA GLN A 256 -4.19 -18.10 16.68
C GLN A 256 -4.22 -16.59 16.82
N TYR A 257 -3.41 -16.03 17.71
CA TYR A 257 -3.37 -14.60 17.99
C TYR A 257 -2.06 -13.99 17.53
N TYR A 258 -2.11 -12.80 16.99
CA TYR A 258 -0.95 -12.08 16.47
C TYR A 258 -0.89 -10.68 17.04
N PHE A 259 0.26 -10.28 17.54
CA PHE A 259 0.54 -8.92 18.01
C PHE A 259 1.61 -8.31 17.12
N ARG A 260 1.40 -7.06 16.73
CA ARG A 260 2.24 -6.38 15.73
C ARG A 260 2.60 -4.99 16.18
N GLY A 261 3.81 -4.59 15.84
CA GLY A 261 4.28 -3.23 16.00
C GLY A 261 5.27 -2.87 14.91
N GLY A 262 5.30 -1.62 14.51
CA GLY A 262 6.18 -1.18 13.45
C GLY A 262 6.27 0.32 13.31
N TYR A 263 7.25 0.72 12.53
CA TYR A 263 7.49 2.09 12.12
C TYR A 263 7.72 2.15 10.60
N GLY A 264 7.10 3.09 9.94
CA GLY A 264 7.34 3.32 8.52
C GLY A 264 6.71 4.60 8.03
N ASN A 265 7.38 5.28 7.13
CA ASN A 265 6.91 6.54 6.54
C ASN A 265 6.56 7.61 7.60
N GLY A 266 7.37 7.74 8.66
CA GLY A 266 7.11 8.70 9.74
C GLY A 266 5.96 8.34 10.69
N ARG A 267 5.38 7.13 10.57
CA ARG A 267 4.21 6.69 11.34
C ARG A 267 4.56 5.50 12.20
N ILE A 268 3.96 5.45 13.40
CA ILE A 268 4.02 4.30 14.29
C ILE A 268 2.70 3.53 14.14
N GLY A 269 2.81 2.22 13.92
CA GLY A 269 1.68 1.31 13.85
C GLY A 269 1.71 0.27 14.95
N VAL A 270 0.54 -0.05 15.48
CA VAL A 270 0.32 -1.20 16.37
C VAL A 270 -0.91 -1.96 15.88
N GLY A 271 -0.94 -3.25 16.08
CA GLY A 271 -2.07 -4.06 15.64
C GLY A 271 -2.17 -5.41 16.31
N ALA A 272 -3.33 -6.00 16.18
CA ALA A 272 -3.62 -7.35 16.60
C ALA A 272 -4.35 -8.10 15.48
N GLY A 273 -4.17 -9.41 15.44
CA GLY A 273 -4.85 -10.29 14.50
C GLY A 273 -5.30 -11.56 15.17
N MET A 274 -6.31 -12.17 14.60
CA MET A 274 -6.82 -13.46 15.02
C MET A 274 -7.05 -14.35 13.79
N ASN A 275 -6.49 -15.56 13.85
CA ASN A 275 -6.83 -16.63 12.91
C ASN A 275 -7.99 -17.43 13.48
N PHE A 276 -9.06 -17.59 12.71
CA PHE A 276 -10.17 -18.45 13.05
C PHE A 276 -10.54 -19.30 11.84
N SER A 277 -10.64 -20.59 12.07
CA SER A 277 -11.01 -21.55 11.04
C SER A 277 -12.47 -21.90 11.20
N PHE A 278 -13.32 -21.50 10.24
CA PHE A 278 -14.74 -21.87 10.23
C PHE A 278 -14.98 -23.27 9.70
N LEU A 279 -14.11 -23.73 8.81
CA LEU A 279 -14.21 -25.04 8.17
C LEU A 279 -12.84 -25.70 8.25
N LYS A 280 -12.81 -27.02 8.43
CA LYS A 280 -11.57 -27.82 8.64
C LYS A 280 -10.44 -27.63 7.62
N LYS A 281 -10.69 -26.94 6.50
CA LYS A 281 -9.71 -26.67 5.42
C LYS A 281 -9.51 -25.20 5.09
N ASN A 282 -10.29 -24.29 5.67
CA ASN A 282 -10.31 -22.89 5.30
C ASN A 282 -9.91 -22.04 6.50
N ASP A 283 -8.91 -21.22 6.33
CA ASP A 283 -8.45 -20.26 7.33
C ASP A 283 -9.02 -18.87 7.04
N ALA A 284 -9.45 -18.20 8.09
CA ALA A 284 -9.87 -16.82 8.03
C ALA A 284 -9.11 -15.99 9.05
N PHE A 285 -8.71 -14.80 8.67
CA PHE A 285 -7.99 -13.85 9.50
C PHE A 285 -8.79 -12.57 9.64
N LEU A 286 -8.88 -12.07 10.86
CA LEU A 286 -9.36 -10.73 11.15
C LEU A 286 -8.23 -9.96 11.81
N ASP A 287 -7.83 -8.89 11.17
CA ASP A 287 -6.75 -8.02 11.63
C ASP A 287 -7.27 -6.61 11.90
N TYR A 288 -6.78 -6.01 12.96
CA TYR A 288 -7.00 -4.62 13.29
C TYR A 288 -5.66 -3.90 13.51
N ALA A 289 -5.57 -2.67 13.02
CA ALA A 289 -4.42 -1.81 13.27
C ALA A 289 -4.85 -0.37 13.60
N MET A 290 -4.03 0.26 14.40
CA MET A 290 -4.10 1.67 14.72
C MET A 290 -2.77 2.32 14.37
N ILE A 291 -2.83 3.39 13.57
CA ILE A 291 -1.65 4.10 13.06
C ILE A 291 -1.70 5.54 13.54
N ALA A 292 -0.63 5.99 14.17
CA ALA A 292 -0.48 7.39 14.54
C ALA A 292 -0.03 8.20 13.32
N GLU A 293 -0.91 9.06 12.81
CA GLU A 293 -0.64 9.99 11.72
C GLU A 293 -0.43 11.40 12.28
N LEU A 294 0.77 11.69 12.74
CA LEU A 294 1.11 13.04 13.22
C LEU A 294 1.33 13.99 12.02
N PRO A 295 0.69 15.17 11.95
CA PRO A 295 -0.24 15.78 12.90
C PRO A 295 -1.72 15.46 12.65
N ALA A 296 -2.07 14.59 11.71
CA ALA A 296 -3.44 14.42 11.23
C ALA A 296 -4.35 13.63 12.20
N GLY A 297 -3.79 12.92 13.19
CA GLY A 297 -4.56 12.15 14.16
C GLY A 297 -4.28 10.64 14.07
N MET A 298 -5.32 9.82 14.20
CA MET A 298 -5.20 8.35 14.19
C MET A 298 -5.98 7.75 13.01
N ALA A 299 -5.37 6.77 12.35
CA ALA A 299 -6.04 5.93 11.37
C ALA A 299 -6.37 4.57 11.99
N HIS A 300 -7.55 4.05 11.65
CA HIS A 300 -8.04 2.75 12.08
C HIS A 300 -8.26 1.86 10.86
N ILE A 301 -7.66 0.66 10.88
CA ILE A 301 -7.68 -0.26 9.74
C ILE A 301 -8.25 -1.59 10.22
N ILE A 302 -9.22 -2.11 9.47
CA ILE A 302 -9.76 -3.45 9.66
C ILE A 302 -9.53 -4.22 8.36
N THR A 303 -8.98 -5.42 8.46
CA THR A 303 -8.76 -6.29 7.30
C THR A 303 -9.29 -7.68 7.60
N TYR A 304 -10.06 -8.21 6.67
CA TYR A 304 -10.51 -9.58 6.67
C TYR A 304 -9.89 -10.34 5.50
N VAL A 305 -9.38 -11.55 5.75
CA VAL A 305 -8.78 -12.43 4.75
C VAL A 305 -9.34 -13.81 4.89
N PHE A 306 -9.68 -14.41 3.77
CA PHE A 306 -10.19 -15.76 3.67
C PHE A 306 -9.34 -16.58 2.70
N HIS A 307 -8.87 -17.75 3.17
CA HIS A 307 -8.13 -18.75 2.38
C HIS A 307 -9.01 -19.95 2.08
N PHE A 308 -9.01 -20.44 0.82
CA PHE A 308 -9.85 -21.57 0.40
C PHE A 308 -9.26 -22.39 -0.76
#